data_dd5d20f3bd304d13babcda2e2e97afdc
#
_entry.id   dd5d20f3bd304d13babcda2e2e97afdc
#
_cell.length_a   1.000
_cell.length_b   1.000
_cell.length_c   1.000
_cell.angle_alpha   90.00
_cell.angle_beta   90.00
_cell.angle_gamma   90.00
#
_symmetry.space_group_name_H-M   'P 1'
#
loop_
_entity.id
_entity.type
_entity.pdbx_description
1 polymer ?
#
loop_
_entity_poly.entity_id
_entity_poly.type
_entity_poly.pdbx_seq_one_letter_code
_entity_poly.pdbx_strand_id
1 'polypeptide(L)'
;EETQSHIHEKTAGYAPKTERTVLRLKRYLRCSKCGAPLRRVAGKNHRADTLYLKCSECGAMVTIPDELLLEEVTHQVTEHDAPSQEPYQPSGEVIRLTNAINRGLEHPDHPEELVALLLQGAAARYDCCPAAIPYERENHPLDVDWNRIRQVVSHITISAENMVAVTFR
;
A
#
# COMPACT_ATOMS: atom_id res chain seq x y z
N GLU A 1 -37.41 34.94 26.09
CA GLU A 1 -36.54 33.85 26.59
C GLU A 1 -36.88 32.47 26.02
N GLU A 2 -38.15 32.20 25.65
CA GLU A 2 -38.55 30.88 25.09
C GLU A 2 -38.07 30.60 23.64
N THR A 3 -37.77 31.65 22.85
CA THR A 3 -37.31 31.49 21.48
C THR A 3 -35.82 31.07 21.33
N GLN A 4 -35.00 31.31 22.33
CA GLN A 4 -33.60 30.90 22.32
C GLN A 4 -33.38 29.43 22.71
N SER A 5 -34.25 28.84 23.54
CA SER A 5 -34.14 27.42 23.90
C SER A 5 -34.48 26.48 22.73
N HIS A 6 -35.43 26.86 21.87
CA HIS A 6 -35.78 26.06 20.69
C HIS A 6 -34.72 26.02 19.59
N ILE A 7 -33.81 26.98 19.55
CA ILE A 7 -32.69 26.99 18.58
C ILE A 7 -31.58 26.05 19.05
N HIS A 8 -31.35 25.95 20.36
CA HIS A 8 -30.34 25.04 20.92
C HIS A 8 -30.73 23.57 20.80
N GLU A 9 -32.00 23.21 20.95
CA GLU A 9 -32.44 21.79 20.78
C GLU A 9 -32.33 21.29 19.35
N LYS A 10 -32.53 22.15 18.33
CA LYS A 10 -32.39 21.78 16.92
C LYS A 10 -30.92 21.64 16.45
N THR A 11 -29.98 22.23 17.15
CA THR A 11 -28.55 22.15 16.82
C THR A 11 -27.82 21.00 17.53
N ALA A 12 -28.38 20.46 18.61
CA ALA A 12 -27.78 19.36 19.37
C ALA A 12 -27.73 18.01 18.58
N GLY A 13 -28.44 17.89 17.45
CA GLY A 13 -28.42 16.71 16.59
C GLY A 13 -27.46 16.76 15.40
N TYR A 14 -26.77 17.86 15.17
CA TYR A 14 -25.78 17.98 14.11
C TYR A 14 -24.36 17.68 14.66
N ALA A 15 -24.10 16.41 14.95
CA ALA A 15 -22.71 15.99 15.04
C ALA A 15 -22.05 16.32 13.68
N PRO A 16 -20.91 17.04 13.67
CA PRO A 16 -20.21 17.30 12.42
C PRO A 16 -19.93 15.94 11.77
N LYS A 17 -20.46 15.71 10.56
CA LYS A 17 -20.18 14.48 9.81
C LYS A 17 -18.68 14.40 9.68
N THR A 18 -18.07 13.45 10.39
CA THR A 18 -16.64 13.19 10.29
C THR A 18 -16.31 13.05 8.81
N GLU A 19 -15.51 13.95 8.29
CA GLU A 19 -15.17 13.91 6.86
C GLU A 19 -14.45 12.59 6.60
N ARG A 20 -15.03 11.75 5.72
CA ARG A 20 -14.44 10.47 5.38
C ARG A 20 -13.02 10.69 4.89
N THR A 21 -12.06 10.04 5.52
CA THR A 21 -10.62 10.17 5.25
C THR A 21 -10.30 10.01 3.77
N VAL A 22 -10.97 9.08 3.09
CA VAL A 22 -10.82 8.81 1.66
C VAL A 22 -11.15 10.01 0.77
N LEU A 23 -12.00 10.94 1.23
CA LEU A 23 -12.36 12.12 0.44
C LEU A 23 -11.19 13.09 0.23
N ARG A 24 -10.13 12.98 1.01
CA ARG A 24 -8.88 13.74 0.81
C ARG A 24 -8.18 13.34 -0.50
N LEU A 25 -8.42 12.12 -1.00
CA LEU A 25 -7.86 11.63 -2.27
C LEU A 25 -8.59 12.18 -3.50
N LYS A 26 -9.80 12.74 -3.37
CA LYS A 26 -10.67 13.15 -4.49
C LYS A 26 -9.96 13.96 -5.60
N ARG A 27 -9.02 14.82 -5.23
CA ARG A 27 -8.29 15.68 -6.17
C ARG A 27 -7.27 14.92 -7.03
N TYR A 28 -6.85 13.75 -6.58
CA TYR A 28 -5.88 12.90 -7.28
C TYR A 28 -6.55 11.89 -8.22
N LEU A 29 -7.88 11.63 -8.05
CA LEU A 29 -8.58 10.55 -8.73
C LEU A 29 -8.80 10.87 -10.21
N ARG A 30 -8.35 9.95 -11.07
CA ARG A 30 -8.44 10.01 -12.52
C ARG A 30 -9.07 8.75 -13.10
N CYS A 31 -9.72 8.90 -14.24
CA CYS A 31 -10.28 7.78 -14.99
C CYS A 31 -9.17 7.01 -15.72
N SER A 32 -9.11 5.70 -15.57
CA SER A 32 -8.13 4.86 -16.28
C SER A 32 -8.31 4.85 -17.81
N LYS A 33 -9.53 5.15 -18.31
CA LYS A 33 -9.83 5.14 -19.75
C LYS A 33 -9.38 6.40 -20.48
N CYS A 34 -9.51 7.57 -19.84
CA CYS A 34 -9.29 8.86 -20.53
C CYS A 34 -8.45 9.86 -19.74
N GLY A 35 -7.99 9.51 -18.51
CA GLY A 35 -7.20 10.39 -17.66
C GLY A 35 -7.95 11.56 -17.03
N ALA A 36 -9.24 11.77 -17.37
CA ALA A 36 -10.03 12.89 -16.86
C ALA A 36 -10.37 12.72 -15.38
N PRO A 37 -10.64 13.84 -14.66
CA PRO A 37 -10.98 13.78 -13.25
C PRO A 37 -12.24 12.95 -12.98
N LEU A 38 -12.19 12.14 -11.93
CA LEU A 38 -13.34 11.44 -11.39
C LEU A 38 -14.06 12.35 -10.38
N ARG A 39 -15.38 12.45 -10.52
CA ARG A 39 -16.23 13.23 -9.60
C ARG A 39 -17.10 12.29 -8.77
N ARG A 40 -17.22 12.59 -7.49
CA ARG A 40 -18.12 11.85 -6.60
C ARG A 40 -19.57 12.05 -7.00
N VAL A 41 -20.31 10.95 -7.07
CA VAL A 41 -21.76 10.95 -7.23
C VAL A 41 -22.40 10.68 -5.86
N ALA A 42 -23.35 11.52 -5.46
CA ALA A 42 -24.14 11.32 -4.25
C ALA A 42 -25.50 10.70 -4.63
N GLY A 43 -25.93 9.70 -3.86
CA GLY A 43 -27.21 9.04 -4.05
C GLY A 43 -27.81 8.57 -2.73
N LYS A 44 -29.14 8.51 -2.63
CA LYS A 44 -29.81 8.10 -1.39
C LYS A 44 -29.53 6.63 -0.99
N ASN A 45 -29.25 5.77 -1.96
CA ASN A 45 -29.03 4.33 -1.77
C ASN A 45 -27.54 3.96 -1.79
N HIS A 46 -26.62 4.95 -1.73
CA HIS A 46 -25.19 4.68 -1.72
C HIS A 46 -24.76 4.23 -0.32
N ARG A 47 -23.88 3.23 -0.26
CA ARG A 47 -23.28 2.77 0.99
C ARG A 47 -22.36 3.87 1.54
N ALA A 48 -22.30 3.98 2.86
CA ALA A 48 -21.51 5.01 3.53
C ALA A 48 -20.00 4.79 3.42
N ASP A 49 -19.58 3.55 3.25
CA ASP A 49 -18.20 3.05 3.19
C ASP A 49 -17.66 2.89 1.76
N THR A 50 -18.42 3.35 0.77
CA THR A 50 -18.11 3.15 -0.65
C THR A 50 -18.13 4.48 -1.39
N LEU A 51 -17.15 4.70 -2.26
CA LEU A 51 -17.10 5.82 -3.19
C LEU A 51 -17.75 5.45 -4.51
N TYR A 52 -18.69 6.29 -4.94
CA TYR A 52 -19.31 6.23 -6.25
C TYR A 52 -18.76 7.40 -7.06
N LEU A 53 -18.07 7.10 -8.13
CA LEU A 53 -17.35 8.07 -8.94
C LEU A 53 -17.84 8.02 -10.39
N LYS A 54 -17.90 9.18 -11.05
CA LYS A 54 -18.22 9.30 -12.47
C LYS A 54 -17.16 10.13 -13.17
N CYS A 55 -16.70 9.65 -14.30
CA CYS A 55 -15.80 10.41 -15.15
C CYS A 55 -16.50 11.62 -15.75
N SER A 56 -15.83 12.78 -15.75
CA SER A 56 -16.39 14.01 -16.32
C SER A 56 -16.46 13.99 -17.84
N GLU A 57 -15.59 13.23 -18.51
CA GLU A 57 -15.47 13.21 -19.96
C GLU A 57 -16.17 11.99 -20.59
N CYS A 58 -15.70 10.79 -20.27
CA CYS A 58 -16.23 9.57 -20.89
C CYS A 58 -17.49 9.02 -20.21
N GLY A 59 -17.92 9.60 -19.08
CA GLY A 59 -19.11 9.16 -18.35
C GLY A 59 -18.96 7.82 -17.62
N ALA A 60 -17.79 7.16 -17.65
CA ALA A 60 -17.55 5.90 -16.97
C ALA A 60 -17.86 6.02 -15.48
N MET A 61 -18.54 5.00 -14.93
CA MET A 61 -18.85 4.89 -13.51
C MET A 61 -17.86 3.93 -12.86
N VAL A 62 -17.40 4.31 -11.67
CA VAL A 62 -16.53 3.49 -10.83
C VAL A 62 -17.10 3.46 -9.42
N THR A 63 -17.11 2.29 -8.82
CA THR A 63 -17.57 2.08 -7.44
C THR A 63 -16.49 1.34 -6.67
N ILE A 64 -15.92 1.96 -5.66
CA ILE A 64 -14.80 1.39 -4.90
C ILE A 64 -15.04 1.54 -3.39
N PRO A 65 -14.82 0.49 -2.57
CA PRO A 65 -14.82 0.61 -1.12
C PRO A 65 -13.73 1.58 -0.64
N ASP A 66 -14.02 2.37 0.40
CA ASP A 66 -13.07 3.33 0.97
C ASP A 66 -11.79 2.67 1.45
N GLU A 67 -11.95 1.56 2.17
CA GLU A 67 -10.87 0.79 2.76
C GLU A 67 -9.92 0.26 1.68
N LEU A 68 -10.46 -0.35 0.63
CA LEU A 68 -9.67 -0.86 -0.49
C LEU A 68 -8.86 0.26 -1.17
N LEU A 69 -9.48 1.42 -1.40
CA LEU A 69 -8.78 2.54 -2.01
C LEU A 69 -7.65 3.08 -1.12
N LEU A 70 -7.90 3.20 0.19
CA LEU A 70 -6.89 3.68 1.13
C LEU A 70 -5.76 2.67 1.29
N GLU A 71 -6.08 1.39 1.43
CA GLU A 71 -5.09 0.31 1.56
C GLU A 71 -4.17 0.26 0.34
N GLU A 72 -4.75 0.26 -0.86
CA GLU A 72 -3.98 0.17 -2.09
C GLU A 72 -3.08 1.39 -2.31
N VAL A 73 -3.59 2.60 -2.05
CA VAL A 73 -2.79 3.83 -2.16
C VAL A 73 -1.66 3.85 -1.14
N THR A 74 -1.93 3.45 0.11
CA THR A 74 -0.91 3.41 1.17
C THR A 74 0.17 2.39 0.83
N HIS A 75 -0.22 1.21 0.37
CA HIS A 75 0.70 0.14 -0.04
C HIS A 75 1.65 0.62 -1.16
N GLN A 76 1.11 1.17 -2.26
CA GLN A 76 1.92 1.64 -3.38
C GLN A 76 2.84 2.80 -3.00
N VAL A 77 2.41 3.71 -2.12
CA VAL A 77 3.26 4.81 -1.61
C VAL A 77 4.40 4.26 -0.75
N THR A 78 4.12 3.26 0.10
CA THR A 78 5.14 2.62 0.94
C THR A 78 6.16 1.86 0.10
N GLU A 79 5.71 1.13 -0.93
CA GLU A 79 6.61 0.42 -1.85
C GLU A 79 7.49 1.38 -2.66
N HIS A 80 6.93 2.52 -3.08
CA HIS A 80 7.71 3.54 -3.79
C HIS A 80 8.85 4.10 -2.96
N ASP A 81 8.65 4.21 -1.65
CA ASP A 81 9.66 4.73 -0.71
C ASP A 81 10.61 3.64 -0.21
N ALA A 82 10.31 2.37 -0.45
CA ALA A 82 11.23 1.30 -0.11
C ALA A 82 12.56 1.55 -0.85
N PRO A 83 13.69 1.58 -0.14
CA PRO A 83 14.98 1.70 -0.80
C PRO A 83 15.06 0.58 -1.84
N SER A 84 15.41 0.94 -3.08
CA SER A 84 15.57 -0.04 -4.15
C SER A 84 16.53 -1.09 -3.63
N GLN A 85 16.03 -2.30 -3.38
CA GLN A 85 16.90 -3.38 -2.96
C GLN A 85 17.85 -3.62 -4.11
N GLU A 86 19.10 -3.25 -3.93
CA GLU A 86 20.13 -3.65 -4.86
C GLU A 86 20.06 -5.17 -5.01
N PRO A 87 20.11 -5.70 -6.24
CA PRO A 87 20.03 -7.13 -6.44
C PRO A 87 21.11 -7.80 -5.59
N TYR A 88 20.69 -8.77 -4.79
CA TYR A 88 21.58 -9.51 -3.91
C TYR A 88 22.83 -9.98 -4.68
N GLN A 89 24.00 -9.46 -4.30
CA GLN A 89 25.29 -9.90 -4.80
C GLN A 89 25.94 -10.79 -3.74
N PRO A 90 26.08 -12.10 -4.01
CA PRO A 90 26.73 -12.99 -3.06
C PRO A 90 28.19 -12.56 -2.85
N SER A 91 28.60 -12.47 -1.59
CA SER A 91 30.02 -12.23 -1.27
C SER A 91 30.90 -13.37 -1.77
N GLY A 92 32.21 -13.10 -1.95
CA GLY A 92 33.17 -14.14 -2.34
C GLY A 92 33.17 -15.34 -1.40
N GLU A 93 32.88 -15.15 -0.10
CA GLU A 93 32.73 -16.20 0.89
C GLU A 93 31.47 -17.04 0.64
N VAL A 94 30.34 -16.44 0.37
CA VAL A 94 29.10 -17.16 0.03
C VAL A 94 29.30 -18.01 -1.21
N ILE A 95 29.98 -17.50 -2.24
CA ILE A 95 30.29 -18.25 -3.47
C ILE A 95 31.18 -19.46 -3.14
N ARG A 96 32.23 -19.24 -2.35
CA ARG A 96 33.17 -20.32 -1.93
C ARG A 96 32.44 -21.43 -1.17
N LEU A 97 31.61 -21.04 -0.17
CA LEU A 97 30.85 -22.01 0.64
C LEU A 97 29.83 -22.76 -0.20
N THR A 98 29.13 -22.07 -1.11
CA THR A 98 28.16 -22.67 -2.04
C THR A 98 28.85 -23.75 -2.91
N ASN A 99 30.04 -23.44 -3.44
CA ASN A 99 30.80 -24.39 -4.25
C ASN A 99 31.33 -25.59 -3.41
N ALA A 100 31.70 -25.36 -2.16
CA ALA A 100 32.11 -26.45 -1.23
C ALA A 100 30.92 -27.35 -0.88
N ILE A 101 29.78 -26.79 -0.59
CA ILE A 101 28.52 -27.54 -0.33
C ILE A 101 28.15 -28.40 -1.52
N ASN A 102 28.13 -27.82 -2.75
CA ASN A 102 27.79 -28.57 -3.96
C ASN A 102 28.73 -29.77 -4.17
N ARG A 103 30.04 -29.57 -3.99
CA ARG A 103 31.01 -30.68 -4.09
C ARG A 103 30.78 -31.75 -3.01
N GLY A 104 30.49 -31.36 -1.76
CA GLY A 104 30.15 -32.30 -0.70
C GLY A 104 28.86 -33.08 -0.95
N LEU A 105 27.88 -32.48 -1.64
CA LEU A 105 26.64 -33.15 -2.04
C LEU A 105 26.87 -34.17 -3.16
N GLU A 106 27.82 -33.92 -4.08
CA GLU A 106 28.19 -34.88 -5.14
C GLU A 106 28.92 -36.11 -4.57
N HIS A 107 29.68 -35.92 -3.50
CA HIS A 107 30.46 -36.99 -2.83
C HIS A 107 30.28 -36.94 -1.30
N PRO A 108 29.17 -37.49 -0.77
CA PRO A 108 28.80 -37.36 0.64
C PRO A 108 29.56 -38.34 1.56
N ASP A 109 30.88 -38.38 1.43
CA ASP A 109 31.72 -39.29 2.23
C ASP A 109 31.79 -38.88 3.71
N HIS A 110 31.59 -37.61 4.02
CA HIS A 110 31.63 -37.02 5.36
C HIS A 110 30.38 -36.16 5.66
N PRO A 111 29.27 -36.78 6.04
CA PRO A 111 28.00 -36.06 6.21
C PRO A 111 28.05 -34.99 7.32
N GLU A 112 28.85 -35.20 8.37
CA GLU A 112 28.99 -34.24 9.47
C GLU A 112 29.69 -32.96 9.02
N GLU A 113 30.70 -33.04 8.17
CA GLU A 113 31.39 -31.90 7.60
C GLU A 113 30.46 -31.13 6.63
N LEU A 114 29.64 -31.86 5.89
CA LEU A 114 28.65 -31.25 5.00
C LEU A 114 27.58 -30.44 5.76
N VAL A 115 27.09 -30.96 6.89
CA VAL A 115 26.16 -30.23 7.76
C VAL A 115 26.82 -28.96 8.32
N ALA A 116 28.08 -29.03 8.74
CA ALA A 116 28.82 -27.87 9.22
C ALA A 116 28.94 -26.78 8.10
N LEU A 117 29.25 -27.20 6.87
CA LEU A 117 29.33 -26.31 5.72
C LEU A 117 27.97 -25.66 5.37
N LEU A 118 26.88 -26.44 5.48
CA LEU A 118 25.50 -25.91 5.25
C LEU A 118 25.16 -24.84 6.28
N LEU A 119 25.47 -25.05 7.55
CA LEU A 119 25.23 -24.06 8.60
C LEU A 119 26.05 -22.78 8.40
N GLN A 120 27.35 -22.94 8.05
CA GLN A 120 28.20 -21.81 7.73
C GLN A 120 27.70 -21.03 6.49
N GLY A 121 27.29 -21.75 5.45
CA GLY A 121 26.72 -21.13 4.24
C GLY A 121 25.43 -20.38 4.50
N ALA A 122 24.57 -20.89 5.38
CA ALA A 122 23.35 -20.22 5.80
C ALA A 122 23.65 -18.95 6.60
N ALA A 123 24.58 -19.00 7.55
CA ALA A 123 25.03 -17.84 8.34
C ALA A 123 25.61 -16.75 7.43
N ALA A 124 26.55 -17.11 6.54
CA ALA A 124 27.18 -16.16 5.62
C ALA A 124 26.18 -15.50 4.66
N ARG A 125 25.14 -16.22 4.23
CA ARG A 125 24.05 -15.63 3.43
C ARG A 125 23.19 -14.68 4.24
N TYR A 126 22.88 -15.04 5.49
CA TYR A 126 22.11 -14.19 6.39
C TYR A 126 22.81 -12.86 6.65
N ASP A 127 24.12 -12.89 6.91
CA ASP A 127 24.94 -11.71 7.18
C ASP A 127 25.07 -10.80 5.96
N CYS A 128 24.97 -11.36 4.74
CA CYS A 128 25.02 -10.60 3.49
C CYS A 128 23.66 -10.12 3.01
N CYS A 129 22.55 -10.60 3.58
CA CYS A 129 21.24 -10.08 3.26
C CYS A 129 21.08 -8.72 3.96
N PRO A 130 20.79 -7.63 3.21
CA PRO A 130 20.30 -6.41 3.85
C PRO A 130 19.10 -6.83 4.69
N ALA A 131 19.09 -6.43 5.98
CA ALA A 131 18.02 -6.78 6.90
C ALA A 131 16.70 -6.41 6.20
N ALA A 132 15.98 -7.41 5.72
CA ALA A 132 14.61 -7.22 5.31
C ALA A 132 13.91 -6.74 6.56
N ILE A 133 13.55 -5.46 6.61
CA ILE A 133 12.71 -4.95 7.68
C ILE A 133 11.47 -5.83 7.61
N PRO A 134 11.22 -6.70 8.62
CA PRO A 134 10.01 -7.49 8.58
C PRO A 134 8.87 -6.50 8.57
N TYR A 135 8.15 -6.45 7.47
CA TYR A 135 6.90 -5.75 7.40
C TYR A 135 5.93 -6.57 8.25
N GLU A 136 6.01 -6.38 9.56
CA GLU A 136 4.99 -6.85 10.47
C GLU A 136 3.73 -6.07 10.10
N ARG A 137 2.86 -6.74 9.39
CA ARG A 137 1.49 -6.31 9.17
C ARG A 137 0.75 -6.39 10.51
N GLU A 138 1.17 -5.58 11.47
CA GLU A 138 0.32 -5.29 12.60
C GLU A 138 -0.94 -4.63 12.03
N ASN A 139 -2.10 -5.15 12.43
CA ASN A 139 -3.42 -4.60 12.09
C ASN A 139 -3.60 -3.22 12.75
N HIS A 140 -2.73 -2.27 12.44
CA HIS A 140 -2.95 -0.88 12.79
C HIS A 140 -4.02 -0.31 11.86
N PRO A 141 -4.97 0.46 12.39
CA PRO A 141 -5.86 1.24 11.55
C PRO A 141 -4.97 2.05 10.60
N LEU A 142 -5.23 1.94 9.30
CA LEU A 142 -4.44 2.53 8.22
C LEU A 142 -4.02 3.96 8.56
N ASP A 143 -2.81 4.11 9.10
CA ASP A 143 -2.25 5.42 9.43
C ASP A 143 -1.69 6.00 8.12
N VAL A 144 -2.56 6.71 7.42
CA VAL A 144 -2.26 7.27 6.11
C VAL A 144 -1.40 8.51 6.27
N ASP A 145 -0.14 8.46 5.89
CA ASP A 145 0.72 9.64 5.84
C ASP A 145 0.31 10.60 4.71
N TRP A 146 -0.59 11.53 5.06
CA TRP A 146 -1.11 12.55 4.15
C TRP A 146 -0.06 13.53 3.65
N ASN A 147 0.99 13.78 4.42
CA ASN A 147 2.07 14.69 4.02
C ASN A 147 2.88 14.02 2.92
N ARG A 148 3.16 12.74 3.09
CA ARG A 148 3.87 11.95 2.09
C ARG A 148 3.09 11.84 0.78
N ILE A 149 1.81 11.47 0.85
CA ILE A 149 0.94 11.43 -0.33
C ILE A 149 0.98 12.77 -1.10
N ARG A 150 0.92 13.90 -0.40
CA ARG A 150 0.99 15.23 -1.05
C ARG A 150 2.30 15.48 -1.76
N GLN A 151 3.40 14.95 -1.26
CA GLN A 151 4.74 15.18 -1.82
C GLN A 151 4.99 14.31 -3.05
N VAL A 152 4.65 13.02 -2.98
CA VAL A 152 5.07 12.04 -3.98
C VAL A 152 4.01 11.70 -5.02
N VAL A 153 2.71 11.77 -4.68
CA VAL A 153 1.63 11.36 -5.58
C VAL A 153 1.29 12.47 -6.56
N SER A 154 1.37 12.15 -7.85
CA SER A 154 0.87 12.99 -8.94
C SER A 154 -0.63 12.81 -9.13
N HIS A 155 -1.05 11.57 -9.41
CA HIS A 155 -2.45 11.21 -9.56
C HIS A 155 -2.67 9.71 -9.30
N ILE A 156 -3.94 9.34 -9.13
CA ILE A 156 -4.39 7.98 -8.85
C ILE A 156 -5.40 7.61 -9.92
N THR A 157 -5.13 6.60 -10.72
CA THR A 157 -6.07 6.08 -11.71
C THR A 157 -6.88 4.93 -11.14
N ILE A 158 -8.19 4.92 -11.42
CA ILE A 158 -9.07 3.83 -11.00
C ILE A 158 -9.78 3.28 -12.22
N SER A 159 -9.75 1.95 -12.38
CA SER A 159 -10.48 1.25 -13.43
C SER A 159 -11.89 0.85 -12.98
N ALA A 160 -12.72 0.45 -13.94
CA ALA A 160 -14.06 -0.10 -13.66
C ALA A 160 -14.01 -1.42 -12.86
N GLU A 161 -12.88 -2.11 -12.88
CA GLU A 161 -12.63 -3.37 -12.18
C GLU A 161 -11.99 -3.14 -10.80
N ASN A 162 -12.05 -1.90 -10.28
CA ASN A 162 -11.47 -1.48 -9.01
C ASN A 162 -9.93 -1.61 -8.91
N MET A 163 -9.25 -1.71 -10.04
CA MET A 163 -7.79 -1.62 -10.03
C MET A 163 -7.37 -0.17 -9.78
N VAL A 164 -6.51 0.01 -8.80
CA VAL A 164 -5.95 1.30 -8.39
C VAL A 164 -4.49 1.35 -8.78
N ALA A 165 -4.07 2.40 -9.47
CA ALA A 165 -2.67 2.62 -9.78
C ALA A 165 -2.28 4.05 -9.40
N VAL A 166 -1.20 4.17 -8.62
CA VAL A 166 -0.64 5.46 -8.19
C VAL A 166 0.46 5.86 -9.15
N THR A 167 0.38 7.10 -9.66
CA THR A 167 1.45 7.70 -10.45
C THR A 167 2.19 8.70 -9.59
N PHE A 168 3.50 8.54 -9.48
CA PHE A 168 4.39 9.38 -8.70
C PHE A 168 4.91 10.56 -9.52
N ARG A 169 5.44 11.58 -8.83
CA ARG A 169 6.01 12.79 -9.46
C ARG A 169 7.45 12.60 -9.85
#